data_c797443bce062d7972a326ca4b885ad1
#
_entry.id   c797443bce062d7972a326ca4b885ad1
#
_cell.length_a   1.000
_cell.length_b   1.000
_cell.length_c   1.000
_cell.angle_alpha   90.00
_cell.angle_beta   90.00
_cell.angle_gamma   90.00
#
_symmetry.space_group_name_H-M   'P 1'
#
loop_
_entity.id
_entity.type
_entity.pdbx_description
1 polymer ?
#
loop_
_entity_poly.entity_id
_entity_poly.type
_entity_poly.pdbx_seq_one_letter_code
_entity_poly.pdbx_strand_id
1 'polypeptide(L)'
;MYQKTPRLAGDGLNGASVAERAEFVTGIPGRTAAVDNLTAVPSPLVPPVELPAQVDELAATAARELGWQGVVLPEMKLLGRRINLVAQLMPDAHAERICLGQGPEVDRATVSTWVWPEFSGRVPEPAVRIVGALAVARHWRTGLVNAVPFLRYCDAAVVLPMSVVITNDYLINCLPRARAYGVGVLSAEPGPDITIDLAVRGDRAPADVDGTHRWINELAYEQILATV
;
A
#
# COMPACT_ATOMS: atom_id res chain seq x y z
N MET A 1 -12.31 -57.98 -23.53
CA MET A 1 -12.12 -59.02 -22.52
C MET A 1 -12.45 -58.37 -21.19
N TYR A 2 -13.60 -58.53 -20.84
CA TYR A 2 -14.50 -59.18 -19.91
C TYR A 2 -13.78 -59.92 -18.77
N GLN A 3 -14.04 -59.50 -17.52
CA GLN A 3 -14.37 -60.34 -16.33
C GLN A 3 -14.53 -59.35 -15.16
N LYS A 4 -15.73 -59.12 -14.67
CA LYS A 4 -16.77 -59.83 -13.96
C LYS A 4 -16.37 -60.17 -12.50
N THR A 5 -17.14 -59.48 -11.62
CA THR A 5 -17.35 -59.57 -10.17
C THR A 5 -17.40 -61.02 -9.62
N PRO A 6 -17.32 -61.21 -8.30
CA PRO A 6 -18.57 -61.60 -7.63
C PRO A 6 -18.90 -60.89 -6.30
N ARG A 7 -20.22 -60.81 -6.08
CA ARG A 7 -20.91 -60.64 -4.80
C ARG A 7 -20.76 -61.87 -3.94
N LEU A 8 -20.74 -61.67 -2.62
CA LEU A 8 -21.32 -62.61 -1.67
C LEU A 8 -22.09 -61.84 -0.59
N ALA A 9 -23.30 -62.30 -0.40
CA ALA A 9 -24.28 -61.89 0.59
C ALA A 9 -24.15 -62.73 1.86
N GLY A 10 -24.75 -62.33 2.94
CA GLY A 10 -25.01 -63.09 4.16
C GLY A 10 -25.25 -62.17 5.32
N ASP A 11 -26.42 -61.81 5.55
CA ASP A 11 -27.39 -62.19 6.59
C ASP A 11 -26.94 -61.98 8.05
N GLY A 12 -27.80 -61.26 8.77
CA GLY A 12 -28.22 -61.71 10.06
C GLY A 12 -28.48 -60.67 11.14
N LEU A 13 -29.66 -60.11 11.20
CA LEU A 13 -30.60 -60.01 12.32
C LEU A 13 -30.22 -59.34 13.65
N ASN A 14 -31.14 -58.48 14.02
CA ASN A 14 -31.61 -58.10 15.38
C ASN A 14 -30.75 -57.03 16.12
N GLY A 15 -31.30 -55.94 16.46
CA GLY A 15 -32.57 -55.64 17.09
C GLY A 15 -32.31 -54.66 18.20
N ALA A 16 -33.12 -53.73 18.33
CA ALA A 16 -33.35 -52.88 19.48
C ALA A 16 -33.20 -51.37 19.20
N SER A 17 -34.32 -50.83 18.88
CA SER A 17 -34.80 -49.49 19.12
C SER A 17 -34.34 -48.95 20.47
N VAL A 18 -33.62 -47.83 20.44
CA VAL A 18 -33.78 -46.78 21.46
C VAL A 18 -33.72 -45.45 20.73
N ALA A 19 -34.88 -44.92 20.52
CA ALA A 19 -35.07 -43.55 20.15
C ALA A 19 -34.72 -42.68 21.36
N GLU A 20 -33.53 -42.13 21.39
CA GLU A 20 -33.19 -41.08 22.33
C GLU A 20 -33.39 -39.75 21.64
N ARG A 21 -34.56 -39.16 21.90
CA ARG A 21 -34.90 -37.79 21.62
C ARG A 21 -33.91 -36.91 22.37
N ALA A 22 -32.97 -36.32 21.66
CA ALA A 22 -32.29 -35.12 22.17
C ALA A 22 -33.29 -33.99 22.19
N GLU A 23 -33.87 -33.73 23.32
CA GLU A 23 -34.59 -32.48 23.61
C GLU A 23 -33.62 -31.34 23.50
N PHE A 24 -33.84 -30.49 22.48
CA PHE A 24 -33.25 -29.19 22.41
C PHE A 24 -33.82 -28.34 23.57
N VAL A 25 -33.08 -28.27 24.64
CA VAL A 25 -33.39 -27.32 25.75
C VAL A 25 -33.03 -25.92 25.25
N THR A 26 -34.03 -25.26 24.69
CA THR A 26 -34.04 -23.79 24.56
C THR A 26 -34.34 -23.21 25.91
N GLY A 27 -33.35 -23.09 26.72
CA GLY A 27 -33.43 -22.37 27.99
C GLY A 27 -32.25 -21.42 28.08
N ILE A 28 -32.41 -20.22 27.54
CA ILE A 28 -31.55 -19.09 27.93
C ILE A 28 -32.05 -18.63 29.27
N PRO A 29 -31.37 -18.89 30.36
CA PRO A 29 -31.71 -18.21 31.61
C PRO A 29 -31.27 -16.76 31.39
N GLY A 30 -32.24 -15.84 31.41
CA GLY A 30 -32.00 -14.43 31.57
C GLY A 30 -31.27 -14.18 32.86
N ARG A 31 -29.96 -14.23 32.82
CA ARG A 31 -29.10 -13.68 33.84
C ARG A 31 -28.95 -12.20 33.51
N THR A 32 -29.87 -11.41 34.05
CA THR A 32 -29.59 -10.02 34.35
C THR A 32 -28.53 -10.00 35.45
N ALA A 33 -27.27 -10.22 35.03
CA ALA A 33 -26.16 -9.80 35.84
C ALA A 33 -26.26 -8.29 35.87
N ALA A 34 -26.59 -7.77 37.01
CA ALA A 34 -26.39 -6.38 37.32
C ALA A 34 -24.95 -6.06 36.90
N VAL A 35 -24.81 -5.22 35.89
CA VAL A 35 -23.52 -4.64 35.51
C VAL A 35 -23.29 -3.57 36.56
N ASP A 36 -22.87 -4.03 37.74
CA ASP A 36 -22.37 -3.14 38.78
C ASP A 36 -21.18 -2.40 38.19
N ASN A 37 -21.40 -1.11 37.95
CA ASN A 37 -20.42 -0.04 37.91
C ASN A 37 -19.04 -0.44 37.37
N LEU A 38 -18.98 -0.87 36.12
CA LEU A 38 -17.78 -0.67 35.33
C LEU A 38 -17.65 0.84 35.13
N THR A 39 -17.04 1.49 36.12
CA THR A 39 -16.54 2.85 35.95
C THR A 39 -15.62 2.76 34.74
N ALA A 40 -16.06 3.28 33.60
CA ALA A 40 -15.22 3.35 32.40
C ALA A 40 -13.98 4.14 32.83
N VAL A 41 -12.88 3.44 33.01
CA VAL A 41 -11.57 4.07 33.17
C VAL A 41 -11.39 4.94 31.94
N PRO A 42 -11.34 6.27 32.06
CA PRO A 42 -11.16 7.12 30.92
C PRO A 42 -9.87 6.64 30.25
N SER A 43 -9.98 6.19 29.00
CA SER A 43 -8.80 5.90 28.20
C SER A 43 -7.89 7.11 28.27
N PRO A 44 -6.61 6.96 28.64
CA PRO A 44 -5.70 8.08 28.67
C PRO A 44 -5.80 8.77 27.32
N LEU A 45 -6.12 10.06 27.33
CA LEU A 45 -6.10 10.92 26.15
C LEU A 45 -4.64 10.88 25.63
N VAL A 46 -4.39 9.96 24.72
CA VAL A 46 -3.12 9.97 23.98
C VAL A 46 -3.16 11.23 23.14
N PRO A 47 -2.27 12.18 23.35
CA PRO A 47 -2.24 13.39 22.54
C PRO A 47 -2.11 12.99 21.07
N PRO A 48 -2.77 13.70 20.16
CA PRO A 48 -2.66 13.41 18.74
C PRO A 48 -1.18 13.45 18.35
N VAL A 49 -0.71 12.39 17.69
CA VAL A 49 0.65 12.36 17.15
C VAL A 49 0.75 13.42 16.07
N GLU A 50 1.64 14.39 16.26
CA GLU A 50 1.89 15.44 15.30
C GLU A 50 3.12 15.10 14.43
N LEU A 51 3.10 15.57 13.19
CA LEU A 51 4.27 15.50 12.33
C LEU A 51 5.22 16.65 12.73
N PRO A 52 6.54 16.43 12.69
CA PRO A 52 7.51 17.45 13.10
C PRO A 52 7.65 18.61 12.10
N ALA A 53 7.20 18.42 10.86
CA ALA A 53 7.20 19.43 9.81
C ALA A 53 6.07 19.18 8.80
N GLN A 54 5.99 20.02 7.76
CA GLN A 54 5.02 19.85 6.68
C GLN A 54 5.30 18.57 5.89
N VAL A 55 4.23 17.95 5.37
CA VAL A 55 4.32 16.67 4.64
C VAL A 55 5.32 16.72 3.49
N ASP A 56 5.25 17.78 2.69
CA ASP A 56 6.10 17.93 1.51
C ASP A 56 7.57 18.20 1.87
N GLU A 57 7.83 18.90 2.97
CA GLU A 57 9.19 19.10 3.51
C GLU A 57 9.80 17.78 4.00
N LEU A 58 9.02 17.00 4.73
CA LEU A 58 9.43 15.67 5.18
C LEU A 58 9.68 14.73 4.01
N ALA A 59 8.83 14.78 3.00
CA ALA A 59 9.01 13.98 1.79
C ALA A 59 10.28 14.38 1.03
N ALA A 60 10.55 15.69 0.89
CA ALA A 60 11.75 16.18 0.22
C ALA A 60 13.03 15.78 0.97
N THR A 61 13.03 15.88 2.29
CA THR A 61 14.17 15.45 3.10
C THR A 61 14.37 13.93 3.02
N ALA A 62 13.29 13.15 3.13
CA ALA A 62 13.34 11.70 3.01
C ALA A 62 13.86 11.22 1.65
N ALA A 63 13.43 11.85 0.56
CA ALA A 63 13.93 11.54 -0.78
C ALA A 63 15.45 11.75 -0.89
N ARG A 64 15.96 12.83 -0.30
CA ARG A 64 17.39 13.15 -0.26
C ARG A 64 18.18 12.10 0.55
N GLU A 65 17.68 11.73 1.73
CA GLU A 65 18.32 10.72 2.59
C GLU A 65 18.33 9.33 1.91
N LEU A 66 17.28 9.00 1.16
CA LEU A 66 17.23 7.76 0.36
C LEU A 66 18.11 7.82 -0.89
N GLY A 67 18.70 8.97 -1.23
CA GLY A 67 19.48 9.16 -2.45
C GLY A 67 18.62 9.13 -3.73
N TRP A 68 17.31 9.34 -3.62
CA TRP A 68 16.41 9.34 -4.77
C TRP A 68 16.57 10.64 -5.57
N GLN A 69 16.97 10.47 -6.82
CA GLN A 69 17.19 11.60 -7.72
C GLN A 69 15.90 11.94 -8.46
N GLY A 70 15.52 13.22 -8.47
CA GLY A 70 14.32 13.70 -9.15
C GLY A 70 13.63 14.85 -8.42
N VAL A 71 12.46 15.21 -8.92
CA VAL A 71 11.58 16.19 -8.30
C VAL A 71 10.62 15.49 -7.35
N VAL A 72 10.56 15.97 -6.12
CA VAL A 72 9.55 15.49 -5.16
C VAL A 72 8.27 16.29 -5.43
N LEU A 73 7.23 15.57 -5.82
CA LEU A 73 5.93 16.15 -6.10
C LEU A 73 5.14 16.39 -4.81
N PRO A 74 4.28 17.41 -4.77
CA PRO A 74 3.40 17.66 -3.62
C PRO A 74 2.55 16.45 -3.26
N GLU A 75 2.10 16.36 -2.00
CA GLU A 75 1.20 15.30 -1.58
C GLU A 75 -0.04 15.23 -2.49
N MET A 76 -0.27 14.09 -3.08
CA MET A 76 -1.42 13.83 -3.94
C MET A 76 -2.20 12.60 -3.52
N LYS A 77 -3.48 12.56 -3.91
CA LYS A 77 -4.32 11.37 -3.73
C LYS A 77 -4.28 10.52 -5.00
N LEU A 78 -3.55 9.41 -4.96
CA LEU A 78 -3.38 8.50 -6.08
C LEU A 78 -3.81 7.09 -5.69
N LEU A 79 -4.62 6.42 -6.52
CA LEU A 79 -5.21 5.11 -6.23
C LEU A 79 -5.91 5.05 -4.86
N GLY A 80 -6.52 6.16 -4.43
CA GLY A 80 -7.17 6.28 -3.13
C GLY A 80 -6.22 6.44 -1.93
N ARG A 81 -4.92 6.61 -2.16
CA ARG A 81 -3.86 6.77 -1.15
C ARG A 81 -3.23 8.15 -1.23
N ARG A 82 -2.76 8.66 -0.09
CA ARG A 82 -2.02 9.92 -0.02
C ARG A 82 -0.54 9.63 -0.06
N ILE A 83 0.16 10.19 -1.02
CA ILE A 83 1.59 9.99 -1.23
C ILE A 83 2.23 11.21 -1.88
N ASN A 84 3.54 11.31 -1.73
CA ASN A 84 4.42 12.14 -2.53
C ASN A 84 5.18 11.23 -3.50
N LEU A 85 5.18 11.55 -4.78
CA LEU A 85 6.00 10.84 -5.76
C LEU A 85 7.34 11.55 -5.92
N VAL A 86 8.39 10.78 -6.11
CA VAL A 86 9.68 11.26 -6.59
C VAL A 86 9.81 10.87 -8.05
N ALA A 87 9.91 11.85 -8.93
CA ALA A 87 9.84 11.64 -10.35
C ALA A 87 11.01 12.32 -11.06
N GLN A 88 11.58 11.64 -12.04
CA GLN A 88 12.67 12.13 -12.85
C GLN A 88 12.17 12.42 -14.26
N LEU A 89 12.40 13.66 -14.74
CA LEU A 89 12.12 14.01 -16.13
C LEU A 89 13.08 13.26 -17.05
N MET A 90 12.56 12.72 -18.15
CA MET A 90 13.29 12.08 -19.22
C MET A 90 13.50 13.11 -20.35
N PRO A 91 14.70 13.71 -20.49
CA PRO A 91 14.89 14.89 -21.33
C PRO A 91 14.53 14.66 -22.80
N ASP A 92 14.91 13.51 -23.36
CA ASP A 92 14.67 13.22 -24.78
C ASP A 92 13.17 13.06 -25.07
N ALA A 93 12.46 12.27 -24.28
CA ALA A 93 11.03 12.07 -24.43
C ALA A 93 10.24 13.36 -24.15
N HIS A 94 10.70 14.16 -23.18
CA HIS A 94 10.11 15.47 -22.92
C HIS A 94 10.28 16.42 -24.11
N ALA A 95 11.49 16.51 -24.67
CA ALA A 95 11.78 17.34 -25.83
C ALA A 95 10.95 16.92 -27.05
N GLU A 96 10.85 15.62 -27.31
CA GLU A 96 10.01 15.06 -28.38
C GLU A 96 8.55 15.49 -28.22
N ARG A 97 7.98 15.33 -27.01
CA ARG A 97 6.59 15.74 -26.72
C ARG A 97 6.36 17.23 -26.94
N ILE A 98 7.30 18.07 -26.52
CA ILE A 98 7.24 19.52 -26.79
C ILE A 98 7.22 19.81 -28.29
N CYS A 99 8.13 19.19 -29.06
CA CYS A 99 8.19 19.37 -30.50
C CYS A 99 6.92 18.92 -31.23
N LEU A 100 6.27 17.87 -30.73
CA LEU A 100 5.02 17.33 -31.28
C LEU A 100 3.76 18.00 -30.74
N GLY A 101 3.89 18.92 -29.78
CA GLY A 101 2.74 19.55 -29.10
C GLY A 101 1.91 18.57 -28.26
N GLN A 102 2.52 17.49 -27.77
CA GLN A 102 1.87 16.46 -26.99
C GLN A 102 2.03 16.72 -25.47
N GLY A 103 1.01 17.30 -24.86
CA GLY A 103 0.94 17.47 -23.40
C GLY A 103 0.74 16.15 -22.64
N PRO A 104 0.72 16.21 -21.31
CA PRO A 104 0.36 15.06 -20.48
C PRO A 104 -1.10 14.66 -20.70
N GLU A 105 -1.38 13.34 -20.76
CA GLU A 105 -2.72 12.79 -20.85
C GLU A 105 -3.14 12.26 -19.48
N VAL A 106 -4.09 12.91 -18.85
CA VAL A 106 -4.52 12.57 -17.48
C VAL A 106 -5.78 11.72 -17.43
N ASP A 107 -6.49 11.57 -18.56
CA ASP A 107 -7.65 10.68 -18.61
C ASP A 107 -7.20 9.21 -18.53
N ARG A 108 -7.56 8.59 -17.41
CA ARG A 108 -7.17 7.21 -17.14
C ARG A 108 -7.71 6.22 -18.17
N ALA A 109 -8.91 6.48 -18.72
CA ALA A 109 -9.51 5.59 -19.70
C ALA A 109 -8.71 5.61 -21.00
N THR A 110 -8.35 6.78 -21.48
CA THR A 110 -7.51 7.00 -22.64
C THR A 110 -6.15 6.33 -22.47
N VAL A 111 -5.43 6.63 -21.39
CA VAL A 111 -4.09 6.07 -21.14
C VAL A 111 -4.13 4.54 -20.97
N SER A 112 -5.21 3.99 -20.44
CA SER A 112 -5.36 2.54 -20.31
C SER A 112 -5.42 1.81 -21.65
N THR A 113 -5.77 2.49 -22.74
CA THR A 113 -5.77 1.90 -24.08
C THR A 113 -4.36 1.87 -24.71
N TRP A 114 -3.44 2.69 -24.23
CA TRP A 114 -2.10 2.82 -24.79
C TRP A 114 -1.24 1.55 -24.71
N VAL A 115 -1.61 0.63 -23.83
CA VAL A 115 -0.92 -0.67 -23.70
C VAL A 115 -1.46 -1.74 -24.68
N TRP A 116 -2.47 -1.41 -25.48
CA TRP A 116 -3.00 -2.33 -26.47
C TRP A 116 -2.04 -2.44 -27.69
N PRO A 117 -1.90 -3.63 -28.26
CA PRO A 117 -0.97 -3.86 -29.38
C PRO A 117 -1.21 -2.93 -30.58
N GLU A 118 -2.47 -2.53 -30.81
CA GLU A 118 -2.89 -1.65 -31.93
C GLU A 118 -2.31 -0.23 -31.80
N PHE A 119 -1.96 0.19 -30.61
CA PHE A 119 -1.36 1.51 -30.32
C PHE A 119 0.15 1.48 -30.23
N SER A 120 0.79 0.30 -30.38
CA SER A 120 2.25 0.18 -30.34
C SER A 120 2.90 1.11 -31.36
N GLY A 121 3.87 1.92 -30.91
CA GLY A 121 4.56 2.91 -31.72
C GLY A 121 3.74 4.16 -32.10
N ARG A 122 2.52 4.31 -31.58
CA ARG A 122 1.68 5.50 -31.80
C ARG A 122 1.48 6.32 -30.53
N VAL A 123 1.77 5.76 -29.40
CA VAL A 123 1.67 6.46 -28.11
C VAL A 123 2.99 7.12 -27.77
N PRO A 124 2.97 8.29 -27.13
CA PRO A 124 4.19 8.98 -26.76
C PRO A 124 4.99 8.18 -25.73
N GLU A 125 6.31 8.27 -25.78
CA GLU A 125 7.17 7.71 -24.75
C GLU A 125 6.93 8.42 -23.41
N PRO A 126 7.13 7.70 -22.28
CA PRO A 126 7.00 8.32 -20.96
C PRO A 126 8.02 9.44 -20.78
N ALA A 127 7.53 10.67 -20.60
CA ALA A 127 8.39 11.83 -20.36
C ALA A 127 8.92 11.89 -18.92
N VAL A 128 8.43 10.99 -18.05
CA VAL A 128 8.80 10.92 -16.63
C VAL A 128 9.00 9.47 -16.23
N ARG A 129 9.98 9.24 -15.37
CA ARG A 129 10.20 7.98 -14.66
C ARG A 129 9.94 8.18 -13.17
N ILE A 130 9.07 7.38 -12.59
CA ILE A 130 8.86 7.38 -11.14
C ILE A 130 10.03 6.66 -10.47
N VAL A 131 10.73 7.36 -9.60
CA VAL A 131 11.85 6.84 -8.81
C VAL A 131 11.34 6.16 -7.56
N GLY A 132 10.39 6.81 -6.87
CA GLY A 132 9.84 6.27 -5.64
C GLY A 132 8.56 6.95 -5.19
N ALA A 133 7.90 6.33 -4.22
CA ALA A 133 6.70 6.83 -3.56
C ALA A 133 6.93 6.92 -2.05
N LEU A 134 6.65 8.10 -1.48
CA LEU A 134 6.79 8.40 -0.07
C LEU A 134 5.41 8.56 0.57
N ALA A 135 5.15 7.82 1.65
CA ALA A 135 3.96 7.98 2.47
C ALA A 135 4.34 8.60 3.81
N VAL A 136 4.12 9.90 3.97
CA VAL A 136 4.29 10.58 5.26
C VAL A 136 3.04 10.35 6.10
N ALA A 137 3.19 9.77 7.28
CA ALA A 137 2.05 9.37 8.09
C ALA A 137 2.31 9.51 9.59
N ARG A 138 1.25 9.83 10.34
CA ARG A 138 1.28 9.90 11.81
C ARG A 138 1.30 8.53 12.47
N HIS A 139 0.89 7.48 11.73
CA HIS A 139 0.81 6.11 12.23
C HIS A 139 1.34 5.13 11.19
N TRP A 140 2.15 4.20 11.60
CA TRP A 140 2.81 3.25 10.72
C TRP A 140 1.84 2.39 9.88
N ARG A 141 0.66 2.02 10.45
CA ARG A 141 -0.35 1.25 9.70
C ARG A 141 -0.86 2.04 8.51
N THR A 142 -1.17 3.31 8.71
CA THR A 142 -1.59 4.22 7.63
C THR A 142 -0.47 4.39 6.60
N GLY A 143 0.77 4.59 7.06
CA GLY A 143 1.93 4.70 6.19
C GLY A 143 2.08 3.47 5.28
N LEU A 144 2.10 2.26 5.85
CA LEU A 144 2.20 1.03 5.05
C LEU A 144 1.01 0.83 4.11
N VAL A 145 -0.22 1.12 4.56
CA VAL A 145 -1.42 1.03 3.71
C VAL A 145 -1.33 1.98 2.51
N ASN A 146 -0.68 3.13 2.68
CA ASN A 146 -0.48 4.10 1.60
C ASN A 146 0.70 3.69 0.69
N ALA A 147 1.82 3.23 1.23
CA ALA A 147 3.03 2.93 0.48
C ALA A 147 2.99 1.61 -0.30
N VAL A 148 2.48 0.53 0.32
CA VAL A 148 2.54 -0.85 -0.23
C VAL A 148 1.96 -0.98 -1.65
N PRO A 149 0.81 -0.36 -2.01
CA PRO A 149 0.28 -0.47 -3.37
C PRO A 149 1.22 0.04 -4.47
N PHE A 150 2.12 0.97 -4.14
CA PHE A 150 3.05 1.56 -5.10
C PHE A 150 4.29 0.72 -5.37
N LEU A 151 4.56 -0.27 -4.54
CA LEU A 151 5.64 -1.22 -4.74
C LEU A 151 5.54 -1.97 -6.08
N ARG A 152 4.37 -2.00 -6.70
CA ARG A 152 4.20 -2.55 -8.04
C ARG A 152 4.82 -1.65 -9.12
N TYR A 153 4.94 -0.36 -8.88
CA TYR A 153 5.33 0.65 -9.87
C TYR A 153 6.72 1.23 -9.64
N CYS A 154 7.12 1.35 -8.38
CA CYS A 154 8.38 1.97 -7.99
C CYS A 154 8.79 1.50 -6.59
N ASP A 155 9.94 1.95 -6.11
CA ASP A 155 10.32 1.81 -4.73
C ASP A 155 9.37 2.62 -3.83
N ALA A 156 9.17 2.16 -2.59
CA ALA A 156 8.30 2.86 -1.66
C ALA A 156 8.89 2.92 -0.25
N ALA A 157 8.64 4.05 0.42
CA ALA A 157 9.05 4.23 1.80
C ALA A 157 7.98 4.98 2.61
N VAL A 158 8.05 4.83 3.93
CA VAL A 158 7.17 5.49 4.89
C VAL A 158 8.00 6.39 5.78
N VAL A 159 7.52 7.62 5.98
CA VAL A 159 8.10 8.57 6.94
C VAL A 159 7.19 8.66 8.15
N LEU A 160 7.74 8.41 9.34
CA LEU A 160 7.03 8.39 10.61
C LEU A 160 7.65 9.36 11.60
N PRO A 161 6.88 9.99 12.48
CA PRO A 161 7.45 10.81 13.54
C PRO A 161 8.15 9.93 14.59
N MET A 162 9.21 10.42 15.20
CA MET A 162 10.01 9.71 16.22
C MET A 162 9.14 9.20 17.37
N SER A 163 8.08 9.91 17.75
CA SER A 163 7.15 9.48 18.80
C SER A 163 6.46 8.13 18.53
N VAL A 164 6.35 7.71 17.27
CA VAL A 164 5.84 6.39 16.88
C VAL A 164 6.96 5.35 16.91
N VAL A 165 8.14 5.74 16.50
CA VAL A 165 9.32 4.86 16.36
C VAL A 165 9.81 4.31 17.70
N ILE A 166 9.71 5.10 18.76
CA ILE A 166 10.12 4.67 20.12
C ILE A 166 9.16 3.67 20.78
N THR A 167 8.09 3.25 20.08
CA THR A 167 7.09 2.34 20.64
C THR A 167 7.43 0.87 20.40
N ASN A 168 7.06 -0.01 21.33
CA ASN A 168 7.21 -1.45 21.14
C ASN A 168 6.39 -1.95 19.91
N ASP A 169 5.24 -1.34 19.63
CA ASP A 169 4.40 -1.70 18.47
C ASP A 169 5.14 -1.44 17.15
N TYR A 170 5.97 -0.41 17.10
CA TYR A 170 6.82 -0.15 15.96
C TYR A 170 7.85 -1.27 15.74
N LEU A 171 8.59 -1.65 16.78
CA LEU A 171 9.63 -2.68 16.70
C LEU A 171 9.06 -4.06 16.36
N ILE A 172 7.94 -4.44 17.01
CA ILE A 172 7.38 -5.79 16.93
C ILE A 172 6.48 -5.96 15.69
N ASN A 173 5.79 -4.91 15.26
CA ASN A 173 4.78 -5.00 14.21
C ASN A 173 5.12 -4.22 12.94
N CYS A 174 5.65 -2.99 13.04
CA CYS A 174 5.93 -2.16 11.88
C CYS A 174 7.13 -2.67 11.09
N LEU A 175 8.31 -2.74 11.71
CA LEU A 175 9.55 -3.11 11.03
C LEU A 175 9.51 -4.49 10.37
N PRO A 176 9.00 -5.58 11.03
CA PRO A 176 8.91 -6.87 10.38
C PRO A 176 8.01 -6.86 9.15
N ARG A 177 6.88 -6.14 9.21
CA ARG A 177 5.96 -6.02 8.07
C ARG A 177 6.53 -5.19 6.94
N ALA A 178 7.13 -4.04 7.24
CA ALA A 178 7.81 -3.21 6.26
C ALA A 178 8.91 -3.99 5.54
N ARG A 179 9.73 -4.75 6.28
CA ARG A 179 10.76 -5.64 5.72
C ARG A 179 10.15 -6.73 4.83
N ALA A 180 9.07 -7.37 5.26
CA ALA A 180 8.40 -8.41 4.49
C ALA A 180 7.84 -7.88 3.15
N TYR A 181 7.34 -6.64 3.14
CA TYR A 181 6.87 -5.98 1.92
C TYR A 181 8.01 -5.39 1.08
N GLY A 182 9.17 -5.10 1.69
CA GLY A 182 10.27 -4.39 1.03
C GLY A 182 10.07 -2.87 0.99
N VAL A 183 9.28 -2.33 1.93
CA VAL A 183 9.07 -0.89 2.11
C VAL A 183 10.16 -0.34 3.01
N GLY A 184 10.76 0.79 2.62
CA GLY A 184 11.66 1.54 3.48
C GLY A 184 10.92 2.21 4.63
N VAL A 185 11.60 2.41 5.75
CA VAL A 185 11.04 3.14 6.89
C VAL A 185 12.06 4.19 7.34
N LEU A 186 11.57 5.42 7.49
CA LEU A 186 12.33 6.55 7.97
C LEU A 186 11.63 7.16 9.17
N SER A 187 12.42 7.62 10.13
CA SER A 187 11.97 8.36 11.30
C SER A 187 12.33 9.84 11.17
N ALA A 188 11.35 10.69 11.43
CA ALA A 188 11.51 12.14 11.43
C ALA A 188 11.57 12.66 12.87
N GLU A 189 12.66 13.33 13.21
CA GLU A 189 12.85 14.01 14.49
C GLU A 189 12.27 15.44 14.46
N PRO A 190 12.05 16.07 15.61
CA PRO A 190 11.75 17.49 15.65
C PRO A 190 12.93 18.30 15.07
N GLY A 191 12.77 18.78 13.82
CA GLY A 191 13.84 19.46 13.07
C GLY A 191 13.96 18.93 11.65
N PRO A 192 15.06 19.24 10.96
CA PRO A 192 15.25 18.81 9.56
C PRO A 192 15.77 17.38 9.42
N ASP A 193 16.05 16.69 10.53
CA ASP A 193 16.76 15.43 10.51
C ASP A 193 15.80 14.24 10.31
N ILE A 194 16.13 13.41 9.34
CA ILE A 194 15.45 12.15 9.06
C ILE A 194 16.48 11.02 9.07
N THR A 195 16.16 9.93 9.77
CA THR A 195 17.01 8.75 9.86
C THR A 195 16.38 7.58 9.14
N ILE A 196 17.17 6.77 8.45
CA ILE A 196 16.71 5.55 7.79
C ILE A 196 16.76 4.40 8.79
N ASP A 197 15.62 3.92 9.26
CA ASP A 197 15.51 2.78 10.16
C ASP A 197 15.52 1.44 9.41
N LEU A 198 14.96 1.44 8.21
CA LEU A 198 14.94 0.30 7.31
C LEU A 198 15.13 0.77 5.86
N ALA A 199 16.20 0.29 5.24
CA ALA A 199 16.46 0.59 3.85
C ALA A 199 15.40 0.00 2.92
N VAL A 200 15.13 0.70 1.83
CA VAL A 200 14.27 0.21 0.75
C VAL A 200 14.93 -1.01 0.09
N ARG A 201 14.15 -1.99 -0.26
CA ARG A 201 14.63 -3.15 -1.00
C ARG A 201 14.69 -2.84 -2.50
N GLY A 202 15.86 -2.38 -2.96
CA GLY A 202 16.09 -1.92 -4.33
C GLY A 202 16.34 -3.02 -5.39
N ASP A 203 16.15 -4.30 -5.06
CA ASP A 203 16.42 -5.46 -5.95
C ASP A 203 15.18 -5.95 -6.70
N ARG A 204 14.17 -5.10 -6.83
CA ARG A 204 12.92 -5.48 -7.48
C ARG A 204 13.07 -5.49 -8.99
N ALA A 205 12.62 -6.57 -9.62
CA ALA A 205 12.49 -6.61 -11.06
C ALA A 205 11.55 -5.50 -11.56
N PRO A 206 11.87 -4.85 -12.67
CA PRO A 206 10.97 -3.86 -13.25
C PRO A 206 9.60 -4.51 -13.47
N ALA A 207 8.56 -3.84 -12.99
CA ALA A 207 7.20 -4.29 -13.21
C ALA A 207 6.82 -4.14 -14.69
N ASP A 208 5.96 -5.03 -15.16
CA ASP A 208 5.34 -4.85 -16.48
C ASP A 208 4.65 -3.49 -16.54
N VAL A 209 4.88 -2.76 -17.63
CA VAL A 209 4.26 -1.46 -17.87
C VAL A 209 2.79 -1.68 -18.21
N ASP A 210 1.93 -1.54 -17.22
CA ASP A 210 0.47 -1.56 -17.43
C ASP A 210 -0.11 -0.14 -17.64
N GLY A 211 -1.39 -0.08 -18.01
CA GLY A 211 -2.07 1.21 -18.21
C GLY A 211 -2.12 2.08 -16.96
N THR A 212 -2.10 1.49 -15.77
CA THR A 212 -2.05 2.26 -14.51
C THR A 212 -0.67 2.86 -14.30
N HIS A 213 0.39 2.12 -14.59
CA HIS A 213 1.76 2.65 -14.54
C HIS A 213 1.95 3.83 -15.51
N ARG A 214 1.47 3.67 -16.75
CA ARG A 214 1.47 4.76 -17.74
C ARG A 214 0.73 5.98 -17.24
N TRP A 215 -0.46 5.80 -16.69
CA TRP A 215 -1.27 6.89 -16.16
C TRP A 215 -0.61 7.59 -14.96
N ILE A 216 0.07 6.87 -14.07
CA ILE A 216 0.85 7.47 -12.97
C ILE A 216 1.97 8.36 -13.53
N ASN A 217 2.67 7.90 -14.57
CA ASN A 217 3.71 8.70 -15.23
C ASN A 217 3.14 9.97 -15.86
N GLU A 218 1.96 9.91 -16.50
CA GLU A 218 1.33 11.08 -17.09
C GLU A 218 0.89 12.11 -16.03
N LEU A 219 0.31 11.65 -14.92
CA LEU A 219 -0.02 12.52 -13.79
C LEU A 219 1.23 13.19 -13.19
N ALA A 220 2.31 12.42 -13.02
CA ALA A 220 3.57 12.98 -12.52
C ALA A 220 4.17 14.00 -13.52
N TYR A 221 4.04 13.73 -14.81
CA TYR A 221 4.47 14.67 -15.85
C TYR A 221 3.69 15.98 -15.81
N GLU A 222 2.36 15.90 -15.67
CA GLU A 222 1.51 17.10 -15.49
C GLU A 222 1.97 17.93 -14.27
N GLN A 223 2.21 17.28 -13.13
CA GLN A 223 2.65 17.96 -11.91
C GLN A 223 4.04 18.59 -12.07
N ILE A 224 4.98 17.94 -12.75
CA ILE A 224 6.29 18.52 -13.02
C ILE A 224 6.13 19.78 -13.87
N LEU A 225 5.33 19.74 -14.93
CA LEU A 225 5.10 20.91 -15.78
C LEU A 225 4.41 22.06 -15.06
N ALA A 226 3.60 21.76 -14.06
CA ALA A 226 2.96 22.81 -13.24
C ALA A 226 3.92 23.43 -12.20
N THR A 227 5.06 22.81 -11.93
CA THR A 227 6.04 23.25 -10.91
C THR A 227 7.18 24.08 -11.54
N VAL A 228 7.40 23.93 -12.85
CA VAL A 228 8.42 24.67 -13.63
C VAL A 228 7.82 25.92 -14.21
#